data_2930196509ff5ec93e8d1457a8c33686
#
_entry.id   2930196509ff5ec93e8d1457a8c33686
#
_cell.length_a   1.000
_cell.length_b   1.000
_cell.length_c   1.000
_cell.angle_alpha   90.00
_cell.angle_beta   90.00
_cell.angle_gamma   90.00
#
_symmetry.space_group_name_H-M   'P 1'
#
loop_
_entity.id
_entity.type
_entity.pdbx_description
1 polymer ?
#
loop_
_entity_poly.entity_id
_entity_poly.type
_entity_poly.pdbx_seq_one_letter_code
_entity_poly.pdbx_strand_id
1 'polypeptide(L)'
;TGSTQMYEKLGDATAYNIVRDHFDILFKQIEQHRGIVIKTIGDAVMASFTRNDAALRSIFMALQEFTRYNQTQPLEAQVYIKVGIHCGTAILVNLNEKLDYFGSTINKAARIQAIASSDEICVSEQVCQDPAFFNTLKELGISQVSRHAVNLKGIDGVQTIYKIALNKTMDNFSLSSLTQ
;
A
#
# COMPACT_ATOMS: atom_id res chain seq x y z
N THR A 1 8.22 5.23 -6.39
CA THR A 1 9.63 5.60 -6.09
C THR A 1 10.33 5.92 -7.39
N GLY A 2 10.95 7.11 -7.47
CA GLY A 2 11.67 7.55 -8.68
C GLY A 2 10.87 8.48 -9.60
N SER A 3 9.74 9.02 -9.15
CA SER A 3 8.90 9.94 -9.93
C SER A 3 9.70 11.12 -10.50
N THR A 4 10.63 11.70 -9.75
CA THR A 4 11.50 12.79 -10.25
C THR A 4 12.32 12.35 -11.47
N GLN A 5 12.94 11.17 -11.43
CA GLN A 5 13.70 10.64 -12.57
C GLN A 5 12.79 10.29 -13.77
N MET A 6 11.56 9.92 -13.50
CA MET A 6 10.56 9.63 -14.54
C MET A 6 10.20 10.91 -15.32
N TYR A 7 9.99 12.03 -14.62
CA TYR A 7 9.75 13.33 -15.28
C TYR A 7 10.91 13.75 -16.17
N GLU A 8 12.14 13.59 -15.70
CA GLU A 8 13.34 13.93 -16.50
C GLU A 8 13.50 13.07 -17.75
N LYS A 9 13.11 11.76 -17.67
CA LYS A 9 13.32 10.81 -18.79
C LYS A 9 12.17 10.78 -19.79
N LEU A 10 10.92 10.88 -19.33
CA LEU A 10 9.74 10.68 -20.17
C LEU A 10 9.02 11.99 -20.55
N GLY A 11 9.43 13.11 -19.93
CA GLY A 11 8.78 14.42 -20.06
C GLY A 11 7.46 14.50 -19.26
N ASP A 12 7.04 15.74 -19.00
CA ASP A 12 5.95 16.06 -18.06
C ASP A 12 4.61 15.41 -18.43
N ALA A 13 4.24 15.42 -19.70
CA ALA A 13 2.94 14.89 -20.14
C ALA A 13 2.83 13.37 -19.95
N THR A 14 3.89 12.63 -20.28
CA THR A 14 3.91 11.17 -20.11
C THR A 14 3.96 10.81 -18.62
N ALA A 15 4.82 11.47 -17.86
CA ALA A 15 4.95 11.27 -16.42
C ALA A 15 3.62 11.57 -15.69
N TYR A 16 2.91 12.64 -16.07
CA TYR A 16 1.60 12.97 -15.53
C TYR A 16 0.57 11.85 -15.78
N ASN A 17 0.52 11.30 -16.99
CA ASN A 17 -0.40 10.19 -17.30
C ASN A 17 -0.10 8.96 -16.44
N ILE A 18 1.16 8.60 -16.26
CA ILE A 18 1.57 7.46 -15.40
C ILE A 18 1.15 7.69 -13.95
N VAL A 19 1.35 8.90 -13.41
CA VAL A 19 0.94 9.25 -12.05
C VAL A 19 -0.58 9.23 -11.91
N ARG A 20 -1.33 9.70 -12.91
CA ARG A 20 -2.79 9.62 -12.94
C ARG A 20 -3.25 8.16 -12.91
N ASP A 21 -2.74 7.31 -13.79
CA ASP A 21 -3.09 5.88 -13.86
C ASP A 21 -2.74 5.16 -12.54
N HIS A 22 -1.63 5.52 -11.91
CA HIS A 22 -1.25 5.06 -10.58
C HIS A 22 -2.32 5.42 -9.52
N PHE A 23 -2.78 6.67 -9.50
CA PHE A 23 -3.83 7.07 -8.58
C PHE A 23 -5.15 6.38 -8.87
N ASP A 24 -5.54 6.24 -10.14
CA ASP A 24 -6.78 5.58 -10.55
C ASP A 24 -6.82 4.13 -10.06
N ILE A 25 -5.71 3.38 -10.20
CA ILE A 25 -5.60 2.01 -9.68
C ILE A 25 -5.76 2.00 -8.15
N LEU A 26 -5.03 2.86 -7.43
CA LEU A 26 -5.09 2.88 -5.96
C LEU A 26 -6.46 3.30 -5.45
N PHE A 27 -7.03 4.38 -5.97
CA PHE A 27 -8.33 4.90 -5.51
C PHE A 27 -9.43 3.88 -5.74
N LYS A 28 -9.48 3.27 -6.91
CA LYS A 28 -10.43 2.20 -7.23
C LYS A 28 -10.35 1.05 -6.23
N GLN A 29 -9.14 0.55 -5.94
CA GLN A 29 -8.98 -0.58 -5.02
C GLN A 29 -9.26 -0.20 -3.57
N ILE A 30 -8.92 1.01 -3.14
CA ILE A 30 -9.24 1.52 -1.80
C ILE A 30 -10.77 1.58 -1.63
N GLU A 31 -11.49 2.18 -2.56
CA GLU A 31 -12.95 2.34 -2.50
C GLU A 31 -13.68 0.99 -2.58
N GLN A 32 -13.28 0.10 -3.48
CA GLN A 32 -13.88 -1.24 -3.61
C GLN A 32 -13.78 -2.07 -2.34
N HIS A 33 -12.72 -1.86 -1.53
CA HIS A 33 -12.52 -2.53 -0.26
C HIS A 33 -12.95 -1.68 0.95
N ARG A 34 -13.86 -0.70 0.74
CA ARG A 34 -14.43 0.14 1.79
C ARG A 34 -13.41 0.98 2.56
N GLY A 35 -12.30 1.31 1.92
CA GLY A 35 -11.35 2.30 2.39
C GLY A 35 -11.75 3.71 1.96
N ILE A 36 -11.17 4.70 2.61
CA ILE A 36 -11.36 6.11 2.29
C ILE A 36 -9.98 6.70 1.94
N VAL A 37 -9.87 7.30 0.77
CA VAL A 37 -8.70 8.11 0.40
C VAL A 37 -8.76 9.41 1.21
N ILE A 38 -7.76 9.65 2.04
CA ILE A 38 -7.68 10.84 2.89
C ILE A 38 -7.03 11.99 2.14
N LYS A 39 -5.86 11.74 1.58
CA LYS A 39 -5.11 12.73 0.78
C LYS A 39 -4.00 12.08 -0.04
N THR A 40 -3.52 12.83 -1.00
CA THR A 40 -2.26 12.54 -1.69
C THR A 40 -1.14 13.39 -1.11
N ILE A 41 0.09 12.86 -1.09
CA ILE A 41 1.31 13.54 -0.64
C ILE A 41 2.36 13.29 -1.71
N GLY A 42 2.46 14.21 -2.67
CA GLY A 42 3.22 13.97 -3.91
C GLY A 42 2.60 12.80 -4.68
N ASP A 43 3.37 11.76 -4.94
CA ASP A 43 2.95 10.50 -5.59
C ASP A 43 2.42 9.45 -4.60
N ALA A 44 2.40 9.74 -3.30
CA ALA A 44 1.90 8.82 -2.29
C ALA A 44 0.41 9.04 -2.00
N VAL A 45 -0.29 7.96 -1.63
CA VAL A 45 -1.68 7.98 -1.18
C VAL A 45 -1.75 7.61 0.29
N MET A 46 -2.44 8.43 1.08
CA MET A 46 -2.85 8.10 2.43
C MET A 46 -4.32 7.69 2.41
N ALA A 47 -4.58 6.48 2.90
CA ALA A 47 -5.94 5.94 3.02
C ALA A 47 -6.21 5.39 4.42
N SER A 48 -7.46 5.35 4.82
CA SER A 48 -7.91 4.75 6.05
C SER A 48 -8.90 3.62 5.80
N PHE A 49 -8.86 2.60 6.66
CA PHE A 49 -9.76 1.46 6.65
C PHE A 49 -10.24 1.20 8.07
N THR A 50 -11.46 0.72 8.21
CA THR A 50 -12.01 0.31 9.51
C THR A 50 -11.56 -1.10 9.91
N ARG A 51 -10.99 -1.86 8.98
CA ARG A 51 -10.55 -3.25 9.17
C ARG A 51 -9.20 -3.48 8.52
N ASN A 52 -8.31 -4.20 9.20
CA ASN A 52 -6.98 -4.50 8.71
C ASN A 52 -6.98 -5.46 7.49
N ASP A 53 -7.90 -6.44 7.48
CA ASP A 53 -8.06 -7.37 6.37
C ASP A 53 -8.53 -6.67 5.07
N ALA A 54 -9.39 -5.67 5.18
CA ALA A 54 -9.83 -4.88 4.04
C ALA A 54 -8.66 -4.07 3.44
N ALA A 55 -7.80 -3.50 4.28
CA ALA A 55 -6.58 -2.82 3.83
C ALA A 55 -5.65 -3.79 3.08
N LEU A 56 -5.46 -5.01 3.61
CA LEU A 56 -4.63 -6.02 2.95
C LEU A 56 -5.19 -6.42 1.58
N ARG A 57 -6.51 -6.70 1.49
CA ARG A 57 -7.16 -7.06 0.22
C ARG A 57 -7.05 -5.95 -0.81
N SER A 58 -7.30 -4.71 -0.40
CA SER A 58 -7.18 -3.53 -1.26
C SER A 58 -5.79 -3.44 -1.89
N ILE A 59 -4.75 -3.54 -1.06
CA ILE A 59 -3.38 -3.40 -1.53
C ILE A 59 -2.91 -4.62 -2.36
N PHE A 60 -3.36 -5.82 -1.98
CA PHE A 60 -3.08 -7.02 -2.76
C PHE A 60 -3.64 -6.91 -4.18
N MET A 61 -4.89 -6.48 -4.32
CA MET A 61 -5.53 -6.27 -5.63
C MET A 61 -4.86 -5.14 -6.42
N ALA A 62 -4.47 -4.04 -5.75
CA ALA A 62 -3.73 -2.96 -6.39
C ALA A 62 -2.38 -3.44 -6.95
N LEU A 63 -1.62 -4.24 -6.19
CA LEU A 63 -0.35 -4.80 -6.65
C LEU A 63 -0.51 -5.76 -7.83
N GLN A 64 -1.60 -6.53 -7.87
CA GLN A 64 -1.93 -7.35 -9.04
C GLN A 64 -2.27 -6.48 -10.28
N GLU A 65 -3.04 -5.40 -10.11
CA GLU A 65 -3.33 -4.46 -11.21
C GLU A 65 -2.05 -3.75 -11.68
N PHE A 66 -1.15 -3.35 -10.80
CA PHE A 66 0.15 -2.80 -11.20
C PHE A 66 1.02 -3.82 -11.94
N THR A 67 0.99 -5.08 -11.55
CA THR A 67 1.70 -6.15 -12.28
C THR A 67 1.18 -6.23 -13.72
N ARG A 68 -0.14 -6.23 -13.93
CA ARG A 68 -0.74 -6.24 -15.27
C ARG A 68 -0.44 -4.96 -16.06
N TYR A 69 -0.56 -3.81 -15.41
CA TYR A 69 -0.22 -2.51 -16.00
C TYR A 69 1.24 -2.52 -16.51
N ASN A 70 2.18 -2.95 -15.66
CA ASN A 70 3.59 -2.96 -15.98
C ASN A 70 3.95 -3.90 -17.15
N GLN A 71 3.18 -4.96 -17.40
CA GLN A 71 3.39 -5.85 -18.56
C GLN A 71 3.19 -5.13 -19.90
N THR A 72 2.40 -4.07 -19.94
CA THR A 72 2.13 -3.27 -21.14
C THR A 72 2.97 -2.01 -21.25
N GLN A 73 3.78 -1.71 -20.23
CA GLN A 73 4.58 -0.49 -20.17
C GLN A 73 6.06 -0.74 -20.44
N PRO A 74 6.78 0.19 -21.09
CA PRO A 74 8.23 0.17 -21.13
C PRO A 74 8.81 0.28 -19.72
N LEU A 75 10.03 -0.20 -19.51
CA LEU A 75 10.66 -0.28 -18.18
C LEU A 75 10.67 1.06 -17.43
N GLU A 76 10.87 2.16 -18.16
CA GLU A 76 10.91 3.51 -17.59
C GLU A 76 9.54 4.04 -17.11
N ALA A 77 8.45 3.42 -17.60
CA ALA A 77 7.06 3.77 -17.26
C ALA A 77 6.43 2.80 -16.26
N GLN A 78 7.15 1.77 -15.83
CA GLN A 78 6.65 0.81 -14.86
C GLN A 78 6.51 1.43 -13.46
N VAL A 79 5.43 1.09 -12.79
CA VAL A 79 5.08 1.61 -11.46
C VAL A 79 5.30 0.53 -10.42
N TYR A 80 6.07 0.87 -9.39
CA TYR A 80 6.34 0.03 -8.23
C TYR A 80 6.01 0.81 -6.96
N ILE A 81 5.25 0.21 -6.06
CA ILE A 81 4.78 0.89 -4.85
C ILE A 81 5.42 0.32 -3.58
N LYS A 82 5.50 1.17 -2.57
CA LYS A 82 5.92 0.80 -1.21
C LYS A 82 4.73 1.00 -0.28
N VAL A 83 4.41 0.00 0.50
CA VAL A 83 3.22 0.02 1.34
C VAL A 83 3.57 -0.09 2.81
N GLY A 84 2.95 0.75 3.64
CA GLY A 84 3.00 0.68 5.09
C GLY A 84 1.59 0.61 5.66
N ILE A 85 1.29 -0.42 6.47
CA ILE A 85 0.01 -0.56 7.15
C ILE A 85 0.24 -0.54 8.67
N HIS A 86 -0.47 0.33 9.35
CA HIS A 86 -0.47 0.42 10.80
C HIS A 86 -1.88 0.68 11.32
N CYS A 87 -2.21 0.16 12.47
CA CYS A 87 -3.47 0.43 13.15
C CYS A 87 -3.23 1.14 14.49
N GLY A 88 -4.15 2.02 14.85
CA GLY A 88 -4.12 2.77 16.08
C GLY A 88 -5.16 3.88 16.09
N THR A 89 -5.23 4.61 17.18
CA THR A 89 -6.12 5.77 17.30
C THR A 89 -5.56 6.96 16.52
N ALA A 90 -6.46 7.71 15.90
CA ALA A 90 -6.13 8.96 15.22
C ALA A 90 -7.20 10.01 15.53
N ILE A 91 -6.82 11.28 15.53
CA ILE A 91 -7.74 12.39 15.70
C ILE A 91 -8.19 12.82 14.30
N LEU A 92 -9.50 12.71 14.05
CA LEU A 92 -10.10 13.25 12.84
C LEU A 92 -10.32 14.74 13.02
N VAL A 93 -9.80 15.54 12.12
CA VAL A 93 -9.98 16.99 12.11
C VAL A 93 -10.58 17.43 10.77
N ASN A 94 -11.31 18.53 10.80
CA ASN A 94 -11.77 19.22 9.60
C ASN A 94 -10.95 20.52 9.46
N LEU A 95 -10.09 20.57 8.45
CA LEU A 95 -9.27 21.74 8.12
C LEU A 95 -9.70 22.27 6.76
N ASN A 96 -10.27 23.47 6.73
CA ASN A 96 -10.71 24.11 5.48
C ASN A 96 -11.60 23.19 4.63
N GLU A 97 -12.63 22.62 5.25
CA GLU A 97 -13.59 21.71 4.62
C GLU A 97 -13.00 20.36 4.12
N LYS A 98 -11.77 20.06 4.51
CA LYS A 98 -11.12 18.79 4.20
C LYS A 98 -10.89 18.00 5.48
N LEU A 99 -11.32 16.74 5.46
CA LEU A 99 -11.03 15.80 6.53
C LEU A 99 -9.56 15.40 6.48
N ASP A 100 -8.90 15.43 7.63
CA ASP A 100 -7.54 14.93 7.79
C ASP A 100 -7.40 14.19 9.13
N TYR A 101 -6.42 13.31 9.22
CA TYR A 101 -6.11 12.57 10.43
C TYR A 101 -4.78 13.07 11.03
N PHE A 102 -4.78 13.24 12.34
CA PHE A 102 -3.59 13.61 13.11
C PHE A 102 -3.29 12.58 14.21
N GLY A 103 -2.01 12.44 14.49
CA GLY A 103 -1.54 11.62 15.59
C GLY A 103 -0.31 10.78 15.28
N SER A 104 0.23 10.15 16.30
CA SER A 104 1.41 9.29 16.18
C SER A 104 1.17 8.08 15.26
N THR A 105 -0.08 7.61 15.15
CA THR A 105 -0.49 6.51 14.27
C THR A 105 -0.15 6.80 12.81
N ILE A 106 -0.46 8.01 12.33
CA ILE A 106 -0.18 8.41 10.95
C ILE A 106 1.33 8.48 10.70
N ASN A 107 2.05 9.10 11.63
CA ASN A 107 3.50 9.21 11.54
C ASN A 107 4.15 7.82 11.53
N LYS A 108 3.67 6.89 12.36
CA LYS A 108 4.19 5.52 12.42
C LYS A 108 3.90 4.76 11.13
N ALA A 109 2.69 4.89 10.54
CA ALA A 109 2.37 4.29 9.24
C ALA A 109 3.32 4.77 8.15
N ALA A 110 3.59 6.09 8.08
CA ALA A 110 4.55 6.67 7.12
C ALA A 110 5.98 6.15 7.33
N ARG A 111 6.44 5.97 8.58
CA ARG A 111 7.76 5.39 8.86
C ARG A 111 7.86 3.92 8.50
N ILE A 112 6.79 3.16 8.68
CA ILE A 112 6.70 1.76 8.25
C ILE A 112 6.73 1.67 6.72
N GLN A 113 6.00 2.53 6.01
CA GLN A 113 6.05 2.61 4.55
C GLN A 113 7.46 2.93 4.03
N ALA A 114 8.19 3.83 4.73
CA ALA A 114 9.52 4.27 4.31
C ALA A 114 10.58 3.15 4.31
N ILE A 115 10.41 2.10 5.12
CA ILE A 115 11.33 0.95 5.17
C ILE A 115 10.95 -0.19 4.22
N ALA A 116 9.81 -0.08 3.52
CA ALA A 116 9.40 -1.04 2.52
C ALA A 116 10.29 -0.94 1.27
N SER A 117 10.55 -2.07 0.65
CA SER A 117 11.11 -2.17 -0.70
C SER A 117 9.99 -1.99 -1.74
N SER A 118 10.34 -1.95 -3.03
CA SER A 118 9.37 -1.92 -4.12
C SER A 118 8.50 -3.18 -4.11
N ASP A 119 7.18 -3.00 -4.23
CA ASP A 119 6.14 -4.03 -4.18
C ASP A 119 6.16 -4.88 -2.89
N GLU A 120 6.65 -4.30 -1.81
CA GLU A 120 6.65 -4.89 -0.48
C GLU A 120 5.60 -4.22 0.41
N ILE A 121 4.89 -5.01 1.20
CA ILE A 121 3.97 -4.54 2.22
C ILE A 121 4.64 -4.68 3.57
N CYS A 122 4.89 -3.58 4.27
CA CYS A 122 5.34 -3.57 5.64
C CYS A 122 4.17 -3.30 6.59
N VAL A 123 4.03 -4.12 7.62
CA VAL A 123 2.95 -3.96 8.60
C VAL A 123 3.49 -3.94 10.02
N SER A 124 2.82 -3.19 10.90
CA SER A 124 3.15 -3.23 12.33
C SER A 124 2.73 -4.56 12.96
N GLU A 125 3.31 -4.88 14.11
CA GLU A 125 2.97 -6.07 14.89
C GLU A 125 1.48 -6.14 15.22
N GLN A 126 0.86 -5.02 15.61
CA GLN A 126 -0.57 -4.94 15.93
C GLN A 126 -1.46 -5.35 14.74
N VAL A 127 -1.09 -4.98 13.52
CA VAL A 127 -1.81 -5.38 12.31
C VAL A 127 -1.64 -6.87 12.03
N CYS A 128 -0.42 -7.39 12.17
CA CYS A 128 -0.12 -8.79 11.91
C CYS A 128 -0.76 -9.74 12.94
N GLN A 129 -0.97 -9.27 14.18
CA GLN A 129 -1.64 -10.03 15.25
C GLN A 129 -3.16 -10.06 15.12
N ASP A 130 -3.77 -9.25 14.25
CA ASP A 130 -5.20 -9.30 13.98
C ASP A 130 -5.57 -10.63 13.31
N PRO A 131 -6.45 -11.46 13.92
CA PRO A 131 -6.85 -12.74 13.34
C PRO A 131 -7.46 -12.63 11.95
N ALA A 132 -8.23 -11.55 11.68
CA ALA A 132 -8.83 -11.33 10.38
C ALA A 132 -7.76 -11.04 9.32
N PHE A 133 -6.75 -10.24 9.66
CA PHE A 133 -5.61 -9.98 8.79
C PHE A 133 -4.82 -11.26 8.48
N PHE A 134 -4.52 -12.04 9.52
CA PHE A 134 -3.78 -13.30 9.39
C PHE A 134 -4.53 -14.35 8.55
N ASN A 135 -5.84 -14.49 8.74
CA ASN A 135 -6.65 -15.38 7.92
C ASN A 135 -6.67 -14.94 6.45
N THR A 136 -6.75 -13.63 6.20
CA THR A 136 -6.69 -13.08 4.85
C THR A 136 -5.35 -13.35 4.16
N LEU A 137 -4.22 -13.30 4.87
CA LEU A 137 -2.93 -13.72 4.29
C LEU A 137 -3.00 -15.15 3.74
N LYS A 138 -3.58 -16.08 4.52
CA LYS A 138 -3.74 -17.49 4.11
C LYS A 138 -4.68 -17.63 2.91
N GLU A 139 -5.83 -16.96 2.93
CA GLU A 139 -6.82 -16.97 1.84
C GLU A 139 -6.23 -16.45 0.52
N LEU A 140 -5.37 -15.44 0.60
CA LEU A 140 -4.66 -14.87 -0.55
C LEU A 140 -3.42 -15.69 -0.97
N GLY A 141 -3.13 -16.82 -0.31
CA GLY A 141 -1.97 -17.66 -0.59
C GLY A 141 -0.62 -17.00 -0.28
N ILE A 142 -0.62 -15.98 0.58
CA ILE A 142 0.59 -15.24 0.95
C ILE A 142 1.31 -16.00 2.07
N SER A 143 2.44 -16.61 1.75
CA SER A 143 3.25 -17.40 2.69
C SER A 143 4.57 -16.74 3.08
N GLN A 144 5.04 -15.77 2.31
CA GLN A 144 6.32 -15.10 2.56
C GLN A 144 6.13 -13.89 3.48
N VAL A 145 6.16 -14.15 4.78
CA VAL A 145 6.08 -13.14 5.83
C VAL A 145 7.32 -13.27 6.72
N SER A 146 8.08 -12.20 6.84
CA SER A 146 9.29 -12.15 7.69
C SER A 146 9.17 -11.10 8.79
N ARG A 147 9.64 -11.46 9.99
CA ARG A 147 9.63 -10.58 11.17
C ARG A 147 10.96 -9.85 11.29
N HIS A 148 10.90 -8.54 11.51
CA HIS A 148 12.06 -7.67 11.65
C HIS A 148 11.95 -6.78 12.88
N ALA A 149 13.08 -6.63 13.59
CA ALA A 149 13.24 -5.66 14.65
C ALA A 149 13.95 -4.42 14.06
N VAL A 150 13.30 -3.27 14.07
CA VAL A 150 13.77 -2.06 13.40
C VAL A 150 13.66 -0.83 14.28
N ASN A 151 14.55 0.15 14.09
CA ASN A 151 14.40 1.49 14.62
C ASN A 151 13.72 2.38 13.58
N LEU A 152 12.57 2.93 13.91
CA LEU A 152 11.86 3.87 13.03
C LEU A 152 12.26 5.31 13.42
N LYS A 153 12.64 6.11 12.43
CA LYS A 153 13.08 7.50 12.66
C LYS A 153 12.02 8.30 13.42
N GLY A 154 12.41 8.83 14.61
CA GLY A 154 11.54 9.65 15.45
C GLY A 154 10.47 8.86 16.23
N ILE A 155 10.66 7.55 16.38
CA ILE A 155 9.84 6.69 17.22
C ILE A 155 10.77 5.97 18.20
N ASP A 156 10.50 6.09 19.49
CA ASP A 156 11.32 5.51 20.54
C ASP A 156 11.21 3.98 20.58
N GLY A 157 12.35 3.35 20.86
CA GLY A 157 12.47 1.91 21.02
C GLY A 157 12.43 1.12 19.72
N VAL A 158 12.86 -0.13 19.82
CA VAL A 158 12.84 -1.10 18.70
C VAL A 158 11.40 -1.50 18.41
N GLN A 159 11.00 -1.42 17.16
CA GLN A 159 9.68 -1.79 16.69
C GLN A 159 9.72 -3.13 15.95
N THR A 160 8.73 -3.98 16.22
CA THR A 160 8.52 -5.20 15.43
C THR A 160 7.69 -4.88 14.19
N ILE A 161 8.22 -5.18 13.04
CA ILE A 161 7.57 -5.00 11.74
C ILE A 161 7.59 -6.32 10.99
N TYR A 162 6.51 -6.62 10.30
CA TYR A 162 6.43 -7.75 9.40
C TYR A 162 6.49 -7.27 7.96
N LYS A 163 7.34 -7.90 7.17
CA LYS A 163 7.49 -7.66 5.75
C LYS A 163 6.84 -8.80 4.99
N ILE A 164 5.98 -8.44 4.06
CA ILE A 164 5.19 -9.35 3.25
C ILE A 164 5.63 -9.16 1.80
N ALA A 165 6.26 -10.17 1.24
CA ALA A 165 6.62 -10.19 -0.16
C ALA A 165 5.55 -10.96 -0.95
N LEU A 166 5.04 -10.36 -2.02
CA LEU A 166 4.15 -11.06 -2.93
C LEU A 166 5.00 -11.85 -3.93
N ASN A 167 4.70 -13.15 -4.05
CA ASN A 167 5.35 -13.99 -5.05
C ASN A 167 5.05 -13.44 -6.45
N LYS A 168 6.07 -13.11 -7.23
CA LYS A 168 5.95 -12.66 -8.63
C LYS A 168 5.39 -13.74 -9.59
N THR A 169 5.08 -14.93 -9.10
CA THR A 169 4.64 -16.11 -9.87
C THR A 169 3.13 -16.40 -9.76
N MET A 170 2.28 -15.41 -9.67
CA MET A 170 0.82 -15.65 -9.73
C MET A 170 0.24 -15.25 -11.09
N ASP A 171 0.78 -15.80 -12.19
CA ASP A 171 0.22 -15.61 -13.54
C ASP A 171 -1.07 -16.40 -13.82
N ASN A 172 -1.61 -17.18 -12.85
CA ASN A 172 -2.76 -18.08 -13.09
C ASN A 172 -3.79 -18.11 -11.95
N PHE A 173 -4.24 -16.98 -11.42
CA PHE A 173 -5.51 -16.99 -10.70
C PHE A 173 -6.64 -16.60 -11.68
N SER A 174 -7.19 -17.61 -12.37
CA SER A 174 -8.38 -17.43 -13.20
C SER A 174 -9.57 -17.11 -12.29
N LEU A 175 -10.33 -16.07 -12.66
CA LEU A 175 -11.57 -15.63 -12.01
C LEU A 175 -12.72 -16.69 -12.05
N SER A 176 -12.45 -17.91 -12.49
CA SER A 176 -13.46 -18.97 -12.64
C SER A 176 -13.82 -19.73 -11.36
N SER A 177 -13.17 -19.46 -10.22
CA SER A 177 -13.42 -20.18 -8.97
C SER A 177 -14.21 -19.39 -7.91
N LEU A 178 -14.77 -18.23 -8.25
CA LEU A 178 -15.58 -17.42 -7.32
C LEU A 178 -17.10 -17.45 -7.62
N THR A 179 -17.55 -18.35 -8.51
CA THR A 179 -18.98 -18.61 -8.77
C THR A 179 -19.28 -20.08 -8.60
N GLN A 180 -19.37 -20.54 -7.37
CA GLN A 180 -20.16 -21.69 -6.90
C GLN A 180 -20.61 -21.44 -5.47
#